data_2bcd1bd9d5e94ace50bb44916f03d939
#
_entry.id   2bcd1bd9d5e94ace50bb44916f03d939
#
_cell.length_a   1.000
_cell.length_b   1.000
_cell.length_c   1.000
_cell.angle_alpha   90.00
_cell.angle_beta   90.00
_cell.angle_gamma   90.00
#
_symmetry.space_group_name_H-M   'P 1'
#
loop_
_entity.id
_entity.type
_entity.pdbx_description
1 polymer ?
#
loop_
_entity_poly.entity_id
_entity_poly.type
_entity_poly.pdbx_seq_one_letter_code
_entity_poly.pdbx_strand_id
1 'polypeptide(L)'
;LLLFPVIFVACTDDVQIQKSALRYFNEGNSALKHRDYQVAIWNYQKAISLDSESPNFHYNLGLTYYEIGNYSESIDSFKRVESLVPNQTDTYYNLALAHHKMSNSRMADIYFNRYQDMLSLRKAQERLEAVRKEQEREAKIAEADSKRKELKKSSPSTSKKTSLKKKSKPGKSEVPNWE
;
A
#
# COMPACT_ATOMS: atom_id res chain seq x y z
N LEU A 1 -27.94 1.32 38.14
CA LEU A 1 -26.45 1.30 38.36
C LEU A 1 -25.82 -0.08 38.11
N LEU A 2 -26.31 -0.90 37.12
CA LEU A 2 -25.79 -2.26 36.87
C LEU A 2 -25.59 -2.57 35.36
N LEU A 3 -25.45 -1.56 34.51
CA LEU A 3 -25.30 -1.79 33.03
C LEU A 3 -23.85 -1.78 32.53
N PHE A 4 -22.86 -1.49 33.36
CA PHE A 4 -21.45 -1.35 32.94
C PHE A 4 -20.67 -2.67 32.81
N PRO A 5 -20.91 -3.79 33.51
CA PRO A 5 -20.08 -4.99 33.35
C PRO A 5 -20.38 -5.79 32.08
N VAL A 6 -21.61 -5.71 31.51
CA VAL A 6 -22.01 -6.53 30.34
C VAL A 6 -21.29 -6.07 29.06
N ILE A 7 -21.07 -4.76 28.87
CA ILE A 7 -20.42 -4.22 27.68
C ILE A 7 -18.92 -4.58 27.69
N PHE A 8 -18.28 -4.62 28.84
CA PHE A 8 -16.83 -4.91 28.95
C PHE A 8 -16.50 -6.39 28.68
N VAL A 9 -17.39 -7.31 29.04
CA VAL A 9 -17.21 -8.76 28.77
C VAL A 9 -17.34 -9.04 27.27
N ALA A 10 -18.34 -8.47 26.59
CA ALA A 10 -18.53 -8.67 25.16
C ALA A 10 -17.32 -8.20 24.33
N CYS A 11 -16.71 -7.05 24.66
CA CYS A 11 -15.51 -6.56 23.97
C CYS A 11 -14.27 -7.46 24.17
N THR A 12 -14.15 -8.15 25.30
CA THR A 12 -13.01 -9.06 25.55
C THR A 12 -13.12 -10.34 24.74
N ASP A 13 -14.33 -10.86 24.56
CA ASP A 13 -14.57 -12.08 23.80
C ASP A 13 -14.29 -11.86 22.30
N ASP A 14 -14.69 -10.74 21.72
CA ASP A 14 -14.42 -10.38 20.32
C ASP A 14 -12.91 -10.29 20.05
N VAL A 15 -12.14 -9.69 20.96
CA VAL A 15 -10.68 -9.58 20.83
C VAL A 15 -10.00 -10.96 20.88
N GLN A 16 -10.50 -11.89 21.72
CA GLN A 16 -9.96 -13.25 21.79
C GLN A 16 -10.30 -14.07 20.54
N ILE A 17 -11.52 -13.92 19.99
CA ILE A 17 -11.94 -14.54 18.74
C ILE A 17 -11.04 -14.06 17.60
N GLN A 18 -10.81 -12.74 17.48
CA GLN A 18 -9.99 -12.16 16.44
C GLN A 18 -8.51 -12.60 16.55
N LYS A 19 -7.95 -12.68 17.74
CA LYS A 19 -6.60 -13.25 17.97
C LYS A 19 -6.52 -14.71 17.55
N SER A 20 -7.56 -15.50 17.83
CA SER A 20 -7.62 -16.91 17.46
C SER A 20 -7.71 -17.08 15.95
N ALA A 21 -8.52 -16.26 15.29
CA ALA A 21 -8.62 -16.25 13.81
C ALA A 21 -7.27 -15.94 13.16
N LEU A 22 -6.58 -14.89 13.64
CA LEU A 22 -5.25 -14.52 13.14
C LEU A 22 -4.19 -15.59 13.41
N ARG A 23 -4.26 -16.29 14.54
CA ARG A 23 -3.36 -17.41 14.81
C ARG A 23 -3.53 -18.53 13.79
N TYR A 24 -4.76 -18.99 13.55
CA TYR A 24 -5.04 -19.99 12.53
C TYR A 24 -4.61 -19.53 11.14
N PHE A 25 -4.86 -18.28 10.79
CA PHE A 25 -4.40 -17.71 9.52
C PHE A 25 -2.87 -17.78 9.37
N ASN A 26 -2.12 -17.43 10.40
CA ASN A 26 -0.66 -17.47 10.39
C ASN A 26 -0.12 -18.92 10.34
N GLU A 27 -0.77 -19.85 11.03
CA GLU A 27 -0.46 -21.30 10.94
C GLU A 27 -0.74 -21.82 9.52
N GLY A 28 -1.84 -21.39 8.88
CA GLY A 28 -2.16 -21.67 7.50
C GLY A 28 -1.09 -21.14 6.52
N ASN A 29 -0.64 -19.89 6.72
CA ASN A 29 0.43 -19.31 5.91
C ASN A 29 1.75 -20.06 6.08
N SER A 30 2.07 -20.51 7.29
CA SER A 30 3.25 -21.33 7.54
C SER A 30 3.15 -22.68 6.81
N ALA A 31 2.01 -23.35 6.92
CA ALA A 31 1.77 -24.62 6.23
C ALA A 31 1.85 -24.47 4.70
N LEU A 32 1.24 -23.42 4.13
CA LEU A 32 1.32 -23.11 2.71
C LEU A 32 2.76 -22.92 2.24
N LYS A 33 3.58 -22.21 3.02
CA LYS A 33 5.01 -22.02 2.72
C LYS A 33 5.79 -23.35 2.65
N HIS A 34 5.40 -24.32 3.46
CA HIS A 34 5.99 -25.68 3.44
C HIS A 34 5.29 -26.63 2.45
N ARG A 35 4.30 -26.14 1.69
CA ARG A 35 3.46 -26.91 0.77
C ARG A 35 2.59 -27.96 1.44
N ASP A 36 2.33 -27.82 2.73
CA ASP A 36 1.41 -28.67 3.48
C ASP A 36 -0.03 -28.19 3.26
N TYR A 37 -0.49 -28.32 2.02
CA TYR A 37 -1.73 -27.70 1.54
C TYR A 37 -2.97 -28.11 2.34
N GLN A 38 -3.06 -29.36 2.79
CA GLN A 38 -4.22 -29.83 3.58
C GLN A 38 -4.25 -29.16 4.96
N VAL A 39 -3.09 -29.00 5.59
CA VAL A 39 -2.95 -28.27 6.86
C VAL A 39 -3.27 -26.78 6.68
N ALA A 40 -2.82 -26.19 5.56
CA ALA A 40 -3.13 -24.82 5.23
C ALA A 40 -4.65 -24.59 5.06
N ILE A 41 -5.32 -25.44 4.27
CA ILE A 41 -6.77 -25.39 4.06
C ILE A 41 -7.52 -25.48 5.39
N TRP A 42 -7.17 -26.46 6.22
CA TRP A 42 -7.83 -26.64 7.51
C TRP A 42 -7.69 -25.38 8.40
N ASN A 43 -6.50 -24.81 8.46
CA ASN A 43 -6.23 -23.62 9.24
C ASN A 43 -6.98 -22.39 8.69
N TYR A 44 -7.01 -22.17 7.37
CA TYR A 44 -7.77 -21.07 6.78
C TYR A 44 -9.28 -21.23 7.02
N GLN A 45 -9.82 -22.44 6.91
CA GLN A 45 -11.23 -22.71 7.22
C GLN A 45 -11.54 -22.42 8.70
N LYS A 46 -10.63 -22.75 9.63
CA LYS A 46 -10.76 -22.38 11.05
C LYS A 46 -10.73 -20.87 11.26
N ALA A 47 -9.82 -20.16 10.58
CA ALA A 47 -9.79 -18.70 10.64
C ALA A 47 -11.10 -18.09 10.12
N ILE A 48 -11.62 -18.57 8.98
CA ILE A 48 -12.90 -18.14 8.38
C ILE A 48 -14.09 -18.44 9.30
N SER A 49 -14.07 -19.57 10.03
CA SER A 49 -15.16 -19.90 10.95
C SER A 49 -15.24 -18.94 12.15
N LEU A 50 -14.14 -18.26 12.49
CA LEU A 50 -14.05 -17.27 13.55
C LEU A 50 -14.28 -15.84 13.03
N ASP A 51 -13.86 -15.55 11.82
CA ASP A 51 -14.04 -14.28 11.11
C ASP A 51 -14.27 -14.53 9.62
N SER A 52 -15.54 -14.56 9.23
CA SER A 52 -15.96 -14.83 7.84
C SER A 52 -15.83 -13.62 6.92
N GLU A 53 -15.56 -12.43 7.47
CA GLU A 53 -15.52 -11.18 6.71
C GLU A 53 -14.09 -10.76 6.34
N SER A 54 -13.06 -11.52 6.76
CA SER A 54 -11.67 -11.25 6.42
C SER A 54 -11.35 -11.67 4.98
N PRO A 55 -11.11 -10.74 4.04
CA PRO A 55 -10.82 -11.11 2.65
C PRO A 55 -9.51 -11.87 2.49
N ASN A 56 -8.54 -11.63 3.37
CA ASN A 56 -7.24 -12.30 3.33
C ASN A 56 -7.35 -13.82 3.59
N PHE A 57 -8.27 -14.24 4.45
CA PHE A 57 -8.47 -15.65 4.75
C PHE A 57 -9.01 -16.40 3.54
N HIS A 58 -10.02 -15.83 2.89
CA HIS A 58 -10.60 -16.37 1.66
C HIS A 58 -9.61 -16.33 0.50
N TYR A 59 -8.81 -15.26 0.39
CA TYR A 59 -7.83 -15.13 -0.67
C TYR A 59 -6.76 -16.24 -0.59
N ASN A 60 -6.18 -16.46 0.58
CA ASN A 60 -5.16 -17.48 0.77
C ASN A 60 -5.74 -18.90 0.65
N LEU A 61 -6.98 -19.11 1.08
CA LEU A 61 -7.69 -20.37 0.83
C LEU A 61 -7.88 -20.61 -0.66
N GLY A 62 -8.28 -19.59 -1.43
CA GLY A 62 -8.42 -19.64 -2.88
C GLY A 62 -7.11 -19.96 -3.60
N LEU A 63 -6.00 -19.32 -3.19
CA LEU A 63 -4.67 -19.66 -3.70
C LEU A 63 -4.28 -21.10 -3.40
N THR A 64 -4.54 -21.57 -2.18
CA THR A 64 -4.21 -22.95 -1.78
C THR A 64 -4.99 -23.98 -2.58
N TYR A 65 -6.28 -23.73 -2.80
CA TYR A 65 -7.08 -24.59 -3.68
C TYR A 65 -6.59 -24.58 -5.13
N TYR A 66 -6.16 -23.42 -5.64
CA TYR A 66 -5.59 -23.31 -6.97
C TYR A 66 -4.32 -24.16 -7.12
N GLU A 67 -3.41 -24.10 -6.14
CA GLU A 67 -2.15 -24.84 -6.15
C GLU A 67 -2.35 -26.38 -6.18
N ILE A 68 -3.40 -26.88 -5.55
CA ILE A 68 -3.72 -28.33 -5.57
C ILE A 68 -4.63 -28.74 -6.72
N GLY A 69 -5.00 -27.80 -7.61
CA GLY A 69 -5.85 -28.08 -8.77
C GLY A 69 -7.36 -28.09 -8.50
N ASN A 70 -7.80 -27.75 -7.29
CA ASN A 70 -9.22 -27.62 -6.93
C ASN A 70 -9.75 -26.25 -7.39
N TYR A 71 -9.87 -26.09 -8.69
CA TYR A 71 -10.18 -24.79 -9.30
C TYR A 71 -11.60 -24.30 -8.99
N SER A 72 -12.56 -25.20 -8.76
CA SER A 72 -13.93 -24.82 -8.37
C SER A 72 -13.95 -24.14 -7.02
N GLU A 73 -13.36 -24.75 -6.00
CA GLU A 73 -13.26 -24.25 -4.64
C GLU A 73 -12.40 -22.96 -4.57
N SER A 74 -11.39 -22.89 -5.45
CA SER A 74 -10.58 -21.68 -5.63
C SER A 74 -11.44 -20.52 -6.13
N ILE A 75 -12.27 -20.74 -7.15
CA ILE A 75 -13.19 -19.74 -7.69
C ILE A 75 -14.17 -19.28 -6.62
N ASP A 76 -14.77 -20.20 -5.85
CA ASP A 76 -15.73 -19.83 -4.80
C ASP A 76 -15.06 -18.96 -3.71
N SER A 77 -13.83 -19.30 -3.33
CA SER A 77 -13.06 -18.53 -2.37
C SER A 77 -12.74 -17.14 -2.91
N PHE A 78 -12.29 -16.99 -4.16
CA PHE A 78 -12.03 -15.68 -4.77
C PHE A 78 -13.30 -14.87 -5.03
N LYS A 79 -14.44 -15.49 -5.32
CA LYS A 79 -15.74 -14.80 -5.40
C LYS A 79 -16.16 -14.22 -4.05
N ARG A 80 -15.84 -14.91 -2.95
CA ARG A 80 -16.05 -14.34 -1.62
C ARG A 80 -15.16 -13.12 -1.40
N VAL A 81 -13.89 -13.15 -1.83
CA VAL A 81 -13.03 -11.95 -1.80
C VAL A 81 -13.61 -10.82 -2.66
N GLU A 82 -14.08 -11.12 -3.89
CA GLU A 82 -14.72 -10.13 -4.77
C GLU A 82 -15.91 -9.47 -4.08
N SER A 83 -16.73 -10.23 -3.35
CA SER A 83 -17.90 -9.68 -2.62
C SER A 83 -17.52 -8.80 -1.45
N LEU A 84 -16.40 -9.09 -0.77
CA LEU A 84 -15.90 -8.34 0.38
C LEU A 84 -15.10 -7.10 -0.04
N VAL A 85 -14.28 -7.23 -1.08
CA VAL A 85 -13.40 -6.17 -1.61
C VAL A 85 -13.47 -6.14 -3.13
N PRO A 86 -14.49 -5.49 -3.70
CA PRO A 86 -14.74 -5.49 -5.15
C PRO A 86 -13.59 -4.89 -5.99
N ASN A 87 -12.69 -4.13 -5.38
CA ASN A 87 -11.62 -3.42 -6.09
C ASN A 87 -10.23 -4.09 -5.95
N GLN A 88 -10.16 -5.32 -5.44
CA GLN A 88 -8.91 -6.04 -5.31
C GLN A 88 -8.50 -6.63 -6.67
N THR A 89 -7.59 -5.96 -7.34
CA THR A 89 -7.14 -6.28 -8.71
C THR A 89 -6.65 -7.72 -8.86
N ASP A 90 -5.87 -8.22 -7.91
CA ASP A 90 -5.26 -9.57 -7.98
C ASP A 90 -6.31 -10.69 -7.92
N THR A 91 -7.48 -10.42 -7.30
CA THR A 91 -8.59 -11.37 -7.26
C THR A 91 -9.13 -11.65 -8.65
N TYR A 92 -9.26 -10.63 -9.50
CA TYR A 92 -9.73 -10.80 -10.88
C TYR A 92 -8.75 -11.59 -11.74
N TYR A 93 -7.45 -11.37 -11.54
CA TYR A 93 -6.42 -12.16 -12.22
C TYR A 93 -6.50 -13.64 -11.82
N ASN A 94 -6.63 -13.94 -10.54
CA ASN A 94 -6.73 -15.31 -10.04
C ASN A 94 -8.03 -16.00 -10.46
N LEU A 95 -9.16 -15.28 -10.50
CA LEU A 95 -10.41 -15.78 -11.08
C LEU A 95 -10.26 -16.13 -12.55
N ALA A 96 -9.59 -15.27 -13.33
CA ALA A 96 -9.32 -15.53 -14.75
C ALA A 96 -8.46 -16.80 -14.92
N LEU A 97 -7.41 -16.95 -14.12
CA LEU A 97 -6.55 -18.13 -14.15
C LEU A 97 -7.30 -19.41 -13.79
N ALA A 98 -8.10 -19.38 -12.73
CA ALA A 98 -8.86 -20.55 -12.28
C ALA A 98 -9.89 -20.98 -13.32
N HIS A 99 -10.62 -20.03 -13.92
CA HIS A 99 -11.54 -20.30 -15.03
C HIS A 99 -10.82 -20.83 -16.27
N HIS A 100 -9.65 -20.29 -16.60
CA HIS A 100 -8.83 -20.80 -17.70
C HIS A 100 -8.42 -22.27 -17.48
N LYS A 101 -7.99 -22.62 -16.26
CA LYS A 101 -7.65 -24.00 -15.89
C LYS A 101 -8.84 -24.95 -16.00
N MET A 102 -10.05 -24.47 -15.80
CA MET A 102 -11.30 -25.24 -16.00
C MET A 102 -11.79 -25.23 -17.47
N SER A 103 -11.00 -24.72 -18.40
CA SER A 103 -11.36 -24.58 -19.82
C SER A 103 -12.63 -23.71 -20.04
N ASN A 104 -12.95 -22.86 -19.09
CA ASN A 104 -14.05 -21.88 -19.19
C ASN A 104 -13.52 -20.55 -19.75
N SER A 105 -13.15 -20.54 -21.03
CA SER A 105 -12.53 -19.41 -21.72
C SER A 105 -13.36 -18.13 -21.60
N ARG A 106 -14.70 -18.24 -21.74
CA ARG A 106 -15.59 -17.09 -21.64
C ARG A 106 -15.47 -16.33 -20.31
N MET A 107 -15.48 -17.06 -19.20
CA MET A 107 -15.35 -16.43 -17.88
C MET A 107 -13.92 -15.97 -17.62
N ALA A 108 -12.93 -16.70 -18.11
CA ALA A 108 -11.53 -16.30 -18.04
C ALA A 108 -11.32 -14.93 -18.71
N ASP A 109 -11.86 -14.74 -19.93
CA ASP A 109 -11.77 -13.48 -20.67
C ASP A 109 -12.49 -12.34 -19.93
N ILE A 110 -13.67 -12.59 -19.37
CA ILE A 110 -14.44 -11.58 -18.62
C ILE A 110 -13.61 -11.08 -17.41
N TYR A 111 -13.07 -12.00 -16.61
CA TYR A 111 -12.28 -11.63 -15.43
C TYR A 111 -10.91 -11.02 -15.79
N PHE A 112 -10.30 -11.48 -16.87
CA PHE A 112 -9.05 -10.90 -17.35
C PHE A 112 -9.23 -9.45 -17.85
N ASN A 113 -10.31 -9.18 -18.59
CA ASN A 113 -10.63 -7.81 -19.01
C ASN A 113 -10.87 -6.91 -17.79
N ARG A 114 -11.60 -7.39 -16.79
CA ARG A 114 -11.84 -6.65 -15.54
C ARG A 114 -10.54 -6.35 -14.79
N TYR A 115 -9.61 -7.31 -14.77
CA TYR A 115 -8.26 -7.09 -14.25
C TYR A 115 -7.52 -5.97 -15.01
N GLN A 116 -7.58 -5.96 -16.34
CA GLN A 116 -6.95 -4.93 -17.18
C GLN A 116 -7.56 -3.54 -16.93
N ASP A 117 -8.87 -3.46 -16.82
CA ASP A 117 -9.58 -2.22 -16.52
C ASP A 117 -9.16 -1.66 -15.16
N MET A 118 -9.07 -2.52 -14.15
CA MET A 118 -8.60 -2.12 -12.80
C MET A 118 -7.15 -1.65 -12.79
N LEU A 119 -6.26 -2.30 -13.57
CA LEU A 119 -4.87 -1.84 -13.75
C LEU A 119 -4.79 -0.46 -14.41
N SER A 120 -5.62 -0.24 -15.44
CA SER A 120 -5.64 1.04 -16.15
C SER A 120 -6.14 2.17 -15.26
N LEU A 121 -7.18 1.92 -14.47
CA LEU A 121 -7.73 2.86 -13.49
C LEU A 121 -6.69 3.21 -12.40
N ARG A 122 -6.02 2.21 -11.85
CA ARG A 122 -4.94 2.43 -10.87
C ARG A 122 -3.83 3.31 -11.42
N LYS A 123 -3.35 3.01 -12.63
CA LYS A 123 -2.32 3.84 -13.30
C LYS A 123 -2.78 5.28 -13.54
N ALA A 124 -4.06 5.47 -13.87
CA ALA A 124 -4.64 6.81 -14.05
C ALA A 124 -4.69 7.57 -12.72
N GLN A 125 -5.07 6.92 -11.63
CA GLN A 125 -5.08 7.50 -10.28
C GLN A 125 -3.69 7.88 -9.80
N GLU A 126 -2.69 7.00 -10.01
CA GLU A 126 -1.29 7.28 -9.67
C GLU A 126 -0.75 8.52 -10.41
N ARG A 127 -1.08 8.64 -11.72
CA ARG A 127 -0.70 9.82 -12.53
C ARG A 127 -1.37 11.10 -12.00
N LEU A 128 -2.65 11.04 -11.68
CA LEU A 128 -3.40 12.18 -11.14
C LEU A 128 -2.81 12.63 -9.80
N GLU A 129 -2.49 11.67 -8.94
CA GLU A 129 -1.88 11.97 -7.65
C GLU A 129 -0.47 12.57 -7.79
N ALA A 130 0.32 12.10 -8.75
CA ALA A 130 1.63 12.68 -9.06
C ALA A 130 1.51 14.13 -9.52
N VAL A 131 0.57 14.43 -10.42
CA VAL A 131 0.30 15.80 -10.89
C VAL A 131 -0.14 16.69 -9.71
N ARG A 132 -1.05 16.20 -8.85
CA ARG A 132 -1.48 16.96 -7.67
C ARG A 132 -0.32 17.28 -6.72
N LYS A 133 0.53 16.29 -6.44
CA LYS A 133 1.73 16.50 -5.60
C LYS A 133 2.67 17.54 -6.19
N GLU A 134 2.86 17.55 -7.50
CA GLU A 134 3.71 18.55 -8.15
C GLU A 134 3.11 19.95 -8.06
N GLN A 135 1.81 20.09 -8.31
CA GLN A 135 1.10 21.38 -8.13
C GLN A 135 1.20 21.91 -6.68
N GLU A 136 1.08 21.01 -5.69
CA GLU A 136 1.25 21.40 -4.27
C GLU A 136 2.68 21.86 -3.97
N ARG A 137 3.69 21.24 -4.60
CA ARG A 137 5.10 21.66 -4.48
C ARG A 137 5.34 23.03 -5.11
N GLU A 138 4.84 23.24 -6.33
CA GLU A 138 4.94 24.54 -7.02
C GLU A 138 4.25 25.65 -6.22
N ALA A 139 3.06 25.39 -5.69
CA ALA A 139 2.34 26.33 -4.85
C ALA A 139 3.13 26.72 -3.58
N LYS A 140 3.74 25.75 -2.89
CA LYS A 140 4.60 26.00 -1.72
C LYS A 140 5.84 26.83 -2.08
N ILE A 141 6.46 26.57 -3.23
CA ILE A 141 7.61 27.35 -3.72
C ILE A 141 7.17 28.79 -4.01
N ALA A 142 6.07 28.98 -4.70
CA ALA A 142 5.53 30.32 -5.02
C ALA A 142 5.19 31.10 -3.74
N GLU A 143 4.59 30.45 -2.73
CA GLU A 143 4.32 31.08 -1.42
C GLU A 143 5.60 31.47 -0.69
N ALA A 144 6.61 30.59 -0.68
CA ALA A 144 7.91 30.88 -0.06
C ALA A 144 8.62 32.04 -0.75
N ASP A 145 8.58 32.12 -2.08
CA ASP A 145 9.16 33.19 -2.85
C ASP A 145 8.43 34.53 -2.62
N SER A 146 7.10 34.50 -2.49
CA SER A 146 6.34 35.72 -2.16
C SER A 146 6.69 36.22 -0.76
N LYS A 147 6.75 35.36 0.25
CA LYS A 147 7.20 35.73 1.62
C LYS A 147 8.63 36.30 1.63
N ARG A 148 9.54 35.70 0.84
CA ARG A 148 10.91 36.20 0.72
C ARG A 148 11.00 37.56 0.08
N LYS A 149 10.14 37.86 -0.90
CA LYS A 149 10.06 39.20 -1.53
C LYS A 149 9.53 40.22 -0.56
N GLU A 150 8.54 39.92 0.27
CA GLU A 150 8.00 40.79 1.29
C GLU A 150 9.02 41.10 2.38
N LEU A 151 9.74 40.10 2.88
CA LEU A 151 10.82 40.28 3.85
C LEU A 151 11.96 41.18 3.32
N LYS A 152 12.29 41.10 2.03
CA LYS A 152 13.28 42.00 1.43
C LYS A 152 12.78 43.42 1.28
N LYS A 153 11.48 43.67 1.16
CA LYS A 153 10.89 45.02 1.11
C LYS A 153 10.82 45.65 2.50
N SER A 154 10.67 44.86 3.56
CA SER A 154 10.56 45.33 4.94
C SER A 154 11.91 45.54 5.65
N SER A 155 13.03 45.12 5.04
CA SER A 155 14.37 45.36 5.60
C SER A 155 14.78 46.82 5.34
N PRO A 156 15.02 47.66 6.36
CA PRO A 156 15.52 49.02 6.14
C PRO A 156 16.92 48.97 5.54
N SER A 157 17.10 49.63 4.41
CA SER A 157 18.40 49.79 3.72
C SER A 157 19.37 50.56 4.61
N THR A 158 20.12 49.85 5.44
CA THR A 158 21.30 50.42 6.11
C THR A 158 22.48 50.35 5.15
N SER A 159 22.48 51.25 4.17
CA SER A 159 23.70 51.57 3.40
C SER A 159 24.65 52.40 4.27
N LYS A 160 25.37 51.80 5.20
CA LYS A 160 26.58 52.40 5.72
C LYS A 160 27.67 52.23 4.67
N LYS A 161 27.90 53.33 3.88
CA LYS A 161 29.15 53.55 3.13
C LYS A 161 30.30 53.55 4.12
N THR A 162 30.98 52.45 4.31
CA THR A 162 32.29 52.42 4.93
C THR A 162 33.32 52.61 3.83
N SER A 163 33.78 53.90 3.72
CA SER A 163 34.94 54.24 2.91
C SER A 163 36.20 53.62 3.50
N LEU A 164 36.63 52.50 2.96
CA LEU A 164 37.93 51.92 3.27
C LEU A 164 38.99 52.55 2.40
N LYS A 165 39.79 53.39 3.07
CA LYS A 165 41.03 54.03 2.64
C LYS A 165 41.98 52.99 1.98
N LYS A 166 42.37 53.27 0.75
CA LYS A 166 43.52 52.65 0.07
C LYS A 166 44.76 52.70 0.97
N LYS A 167 45.34 51.58 1.32
CA LYS A 167 46.76 51.46 1.71
C LYS A 167 47.45 50.50 0.74
N SER A 168 48.56 51.01 0.26
CA SER A 168 49.58 50.57 -0.68
C SER A 168 50.08 49.13 -0.46
N LYS A 169 50.45 48.51 -1.57
CA LYS A 169 51.35 47.36 -1.68
C LYS A 169 52.73 47.61 -1.00
N PRO A 170 53.41 46.55 -0.55
CA PRO A 170 54.33 45.86 -1.45
C PRO A 170 54.54 44.35 -1.16
N GLY A 171 55.24 43.70 -2.07
CA GLY A 171 56.06 42.53 -1.82
C GLY A 171 55.74 41.27 -2.62
N LYS A 172 56.53 41.05 -3.66
CA LYS A 172 56.73 39.76 -4.33
C LYS A 172 57.34 38.75 -3.37
N SER A 173 56.89 37.47 -3.41
CA SER A 173 57.73 36.30 -3.16
C SER A 173 57.04 35.09 -3.80
N GLU A 174 57.59 34.62 -4.83
CA GLU A 174 58.20 33.31 -5.12
C GLU A 174 57.29 32.07 -4.90
N VAL A 175 57.04 31.40 -6.00
CA VAL A 175 56.41 30.08 -6.13
C VAL A 175 57.46 29.01 -5.93
N PRO A 176 57.27 27.94 -5.14
CA PRO A 176 58.02 26.72 -5.30
C PRO A 176 57.31 25.76 -6.25
N ASN A 177 58.11 25.35 -7.24
CA ASN A 177 57.86 24.29 -8.18
C ASN A 177 57.97 22.93 -7.44
N TRP A 178 57.03 22.02 -7.61
CA TRP A 178 57.20 20.61 -7.27
C TRP A 178 56.89 19.77 -8.50
N GLU A 179 57.92 19.03 -8.93
CA GLU A 179 57.90 17.94 -9.88
C GLU A 179 56.96 16.82 -9.43
#